data_d8b2f8dae38f1bf234d811d99cd02f32
#
_entry.id   d8b2f8dae38f1bf234d811d99cd02f32
#
_cell.length_a   1.000
_cell.length_b   1.000
_cell.length_c   1.000
_cell.angle_alpha   90.00
_cell.angle_beta   90.00
_cell.angle_gamma   90.00
#
_symmetry.space_group_name_H-M   'P 1'
#
loop_
_entity.id
_entity.type
_entity.pdbx_description
1 polymer ?
#
loop_
_entity_poly.entity_id
_entity_poly.type
_entity_poly.pdbx_seq_one_letter_code
_entity_poly.pdbx_strand_id
1 'polypeptide(L)'
;MNETIDYNDQIIDSVPLDNLLPRIYEKMDSNITIHNYSESGDGNCQNFASAGDATGRGISSILTLDLLEDNFSFNADHILSNWATVYASGDVMLLAESAWNSWWFWGDEGIGNNEMTNIHAFDISSPGQTDYIASGRINGTIQDQFSLSEYNGNIRVCSTTGQWGRWWMEDPEPMVSHVSVLGLNSEGTVYEVIGHVGGIAEGEQIWSARFIGDIYLNKYIFQETLPLLLVHLTF
;
A
#
# COMPACT_ATOMS: atom_id res chain seq x y z
N MET A 1 -10.47 29.79 -16.62
CA MET A 1 -10.19 28.47 -16.04
C MET A 1 -9.46 27.56 -17.03
N ASN A 2 -9.91 27.42 -18.28
CA ASN A 2 -9.19 26.61 -19.29
C ASN A 2 -7.77 27.13 -19.60
N GLU A 3 -7.57 28.45 -19.77
CA GLU A 3 -6.25 29.03 -20.04
C GLU A 3 -5.21 28.74 -18.94
N THR A 4 -5.65 28.65 -17.68
CA THR A 4 -4.75 28.30 -16.57
C THR A 4 -4.37 26.83 -16.57
N ILE A 5 -5.31 25.95 -16.97
CA ILE A 5 -5.06 24.53 -17.13
C ILE A 5 -4.06 24.30 -18.26
N ASP A 6 -4.34 24.88 -19.45
CA ASP A 6 -3.47 24.77 -20.62
C ASP A 6 -2.05 25.30 -20.35
N TYR A 7 -1.92 26.38 -19.57
CA TYR A 7 -0.61 26.92 -19.16
C TYR A 7 0.13 25.97 -18.21
N ASN A 8 -0.57 25.39 -17.23
CA ASN A 8 0.02 24.43 -16.29
C ASN A 8 0.45 23.14 -17.01
N ASP A 9 -0.34 22.65 -17.94
CA ASP A 9 -0.03 21.47 -18.74
C ASP A 9 1.25 21.72 -19.58
N GLN A 10 1.38 22.90 -20.22
CA GLN A 10 2.59 23.26 -20.95
C GLN A 10 3.84 23.32 -20.04
N ILE A 11 3.69 23.80 -18.80
CA ILE A 11 4.81 23.81 -17.85
C ILE A 11 5.20 22.37 -17.49
N ILE A 12 4.24 21.53 -17.16
CA ILE A 12 4.47 20.13 -16.80
C ILE A 12 5.17 19.41 -17.95
N ASP A 13 4.68 19.55 -19.16
CA ASP A 13 5.26 18.94 -20.37
C ASP A 13 6.69 19.43 -20.66
N SER A 14 7.03 20.64 -20.21
CA SER A 14 8.36 21.21 -20.39
C SER A 14 9.39 20.75 -19.35
N VAL A 15 8.94 20.13 -18.24
CA VAL A 15 9.86 19.68 -17.19
C VAL A 15 10.50 18.35 -17.60
N PRO A 16 11.84 18.26 -17.63
CA PRO A 16 12.52 17.00 -17.89
C PRO A 16 12.10 15.94 -16.86
N LEU A 17 11.89 14.71 -17.31
CA LEU A 17 11.47 13.58 -16.45
C LEU A 17 12.45 13.38 -15.28
N ASP A 18 13.74 13.58 -15.48
CA ASP A 18 14.77 13.52 -14.44
C ASP A 18 14.54 14.48 -13.26
N ASN A 19 13.81 15.55 -13.47
CA ASN A 19 13.50 16.49 -12.41
C ASN A 19 12.28 16.08 -11.59
N LEU A 20 11.48 15.14 -12.09
CA LEU A 20 10.27 14.63 -11.46
C LEU A 20 10.51 13.29 -10.74
N LEU A 21 11.46 12.49 -11.23
CA LEU A 21 11.74 11.17 -10.67
C LEU A 21 12.73 11.25 -9.50
N PRO A 22 12.68 10.29 -8.57
CA PRO A 22 13.66 10.14 -7.51
C PRO A 22 15.08 10.02 -8.08
N ARG A 23 16.07 10.53 -7.36
CA ARG A 23 17.48 10.38 -7.69
C ARG A 23 18.22 9.75 -6.54
N ILE A 24 19.13 8.82 -6.84
CA ILE A 24 20.01 8.22 -5.87
C ILE A 24 21.40 8.82 -6.05
N TYR A 25 21.96 9.30 -4.95
CA TYR A 25 23.30 9.88 -4.89
C TYR A 25 24.21 8.89 -4.14
N GLU A 26 25.13 8.29 -4.87
CA GLU A 26 26.19 7.47 -4.30
C GLU A 26 27.42 8.34 -4.07
N LYS A 27 27.90 8.36 -2.83
CA LYS A 27 29.11 9.10 -2.48
C LYS A 27 30.20 8.13 -2.03
N MET A 28 31.27 8.06 -2.84
CA MET A 28 32.50 7.34 -2.50
C MET A 28 33.63 8.38 -2.38
N ASP A 29 34.18 8.50 -1.18
CA ASP A 29 35.22 9.48 -0.84
C ASP A 29 34.78 10.93 -1.19
N SER A 30 35.40 11.52 -2.20
CA SER A 30 35.08 12.85 -2.72
C SER A 30 34.25 12.84 -4.01
N ASN A 31 33.98 11.66 -4.56
CA ASN A 31 33.23 11.51 -5.79
C ASN A 31 31.75 11.28 -5.49
N ILE A 32 30.88 11.90 -6.28
CA ILE A 32 29.43 11.72 -6.23
C ILE A 32 29.00 11.21 -7.59
N THR A 33 28.37 10.03 -7.59
CA THR A 33 27.68 9.48 -8.76
C THR A 33 26.18 9.69 -8.59
N ILE A 34 25.52 10.16 -9.64
CA ILE A 34 24.07 10.37 -9.65
C ILE A 34 23.47 9.26 -10.54
N HIS A 35 22.57 8.48 -9.96
CA HIS A 35 21.81 7.46 -10.68
C HIS A 35 20.46 8.04 -11.08
N ASN A 36 20.25 8.21 -12.37
CA ASN A 36 19.03 8.74 -12.98
C ASN A 36 18.21 7.58 -13.57
N TYR A 37 16.88 7.68 -13.48
CA TYR A 37 15.95 6.65 -13.95
C TYR A 37 15.34 6.94 -15.32
N SER A 38 15.58 8.13 -15.90
CA SER A 38 15.02 8.53 -17.17
C SER A 38 15.86 8.16 -18.38
N GLU A 39 17.11 7.72 -18.19
CA GLU A 39 17.97 7.36 -19.32
C GLU A 39 17.52 6.05 -19.97
N SER A 40 17.11 6.19 -21.23
CA SER A 40 16.73 5.05 -22.06
C SER A 40 17.95 4.17 -22.32
N GLY A 41 17.97 3.00 -21.74
CA GLY A 41 19.02 1.99 -21.97
C GLY A 41 19.24 1.06 -20.78
N ASP A 42 19.08 1.54 -19.56
CA ASP A 42 19.38 0.75 -18.38
C ASP A 42 18.16 0.03 -17.79
N GLY A 43 16.98 0.14 -18.43
CA GLY A 43 15.75 -0.49 -17.95
C GLY A 43 15.17 0.12 -16.67
N ASN A 44 15.78 1.16 -16.14
CA ASN A 44 15.44 1.74 -14.83
C ASN A 44 14.01 2.29 -14.73
N CYS A 45 13.42 2.73 -15.86
CA CYS A 45 12.00 3.12 -15.88
C CYS A 45 11.03 1.92 -15.74
N GLN A 46 11.51 0.69 -15.86
CA GLN A 46 10.67 -0.51 -15.68
C GLN A 46 10.42 -0.85 -14.20
N ASN A 47 11.20 -0.25 -13.31
CA ASN A 47 11.07 -0.45 -11.86
C ASN A 47 10.02 0.48 -11.24
N PHE A 48 9.12 1.05 -12.04
CA PHE A 48 8.00 1.87 -11.57
C PHE A 48 6.68 1.12 -11.71
N ALA A 49 5.93 1.06 -10.62
CA ALA A 49 4.59 0.52 -10.60
C ALA A 49 3.57 1.56 -10.06
N SER A 50 2.31 1.36 -10.37
CA SER A 50 1.22 2.18 -9.84
C SER A 50 -0.03 1.34 -9.66
N ALA A 51 -0.88 1.72 -8.69
CA ALA A 51 -2.23 1.18 -8.63
C ALA A 51 -3.04 1.61 -9.87
N GLY A 52 -3.96 0.77 -10.31
CA GLY A 52 -4.76 1.01 -11.52
C GLY A 52 -5.69 2.23 -11.46
N ASP A 53 -5.94 2.77 -10.26
CA ASP A 53 -6.72 4.00 -10.05
C ASP A 53 -5.87 5.28 -10.05
N ALA A 54 -4.54 5.14 -10.12
CA ALA A 54 -3.58 6.25 -10.22
C ALA A 54 -3.81 7.37 -9.17
N THR A 55 -4.25 7.03 -7.96
CA THR A 55 -4.53 8.01 -6.89
C THR A 55 -3.29 8.45 -6.14
N GLY A 56 -2.16 7.80 -6.36
CA GLY A 56 -0.88 8.13 -5.72
C GLY A 56 -0.41 9.54 -6.06
N ARG A 57 -0.01 10.31 -5.05
CA ARG A 57 0.49 11.69 -5.19
C ARG A 57 1.98 11.82 -4.90
N GLY A 58 2.60 10.73 -4.56
CA GLY A 58 4.01 10.64 -4.24
C GLY A 58 4.65 9.43 -4.89
N ILE A 59 5.91 9.24 -4.59
CA ILE A 59 6.66 8.06 -4.99
C ILE A 59 7.26 7.46 -3.73
N SER A 60 6.91 6.20 -3.45
CA SER A 60 7.60 5.38 -2.45
C SER A 60 8.70 4.61 -3.16
N SER A 61 9.92 4.70 -2.64
CA SER A 61 11.08 4.00 -3.18
C SER A 61 11.54 2.93 -2.20
N ILE A 62 11.76 1.74 -2.71
CA ILE A 62 12.36 0.61 -1.99
C ILE A 62 13.79 0.52 -2.49
N LEU A 63 14.74 0.71 -1.58
CA LEU A 63 16.16 0.60 -1.87
C LEU A 63 16.71 -0.63 -1.18
N THR A 64 17.21 -1.58 -1.97
CA THR A 64 17.81 -2.81 -1.49
C THR A 64 19.32 -2.78 -1.70
N LEU A 65 20.06 -3.05 -0.62
CA LEU A 65 21.52 -3.02 -0.60
C LEU A 65 22.05 -4.39 -0.20
N ASP A 66 22.99 -4.92 -0.96
CA ASP A 66 23.78 -6.07 -0.49
C ASP A 66 24.99 -5.58 0.29
N LEU A 67 24.97 -5.82 1.60
CA LEU A 67 26.05 -5.43 2.50
C LEU A 67 27.19 -6.45 2.59
N LEU A 68 27.07 -7.58 1.90
CA LEU A 68 28.07 -8.66 1.90
C LEU A 68 28.98 -8.63 0.67
N GLU A 69 28.60 -7.86 -0.35
CA GLU A 69 29.44 -7.67 -1.52
C GLU A 69 30.55 -6.64 -1.29
N ASP A 70 31.73 -6.93 -1.85
CA ASP A 70 32.89 -6.01 -1.79
C ASP A 70 32.66 -4.73 -2.60
N ASN A 71 31.81 -4.80 -3.62
CA ASN A 71 31.43 -3.66 -4.46
C ASN A 71 30.04 -3.19 -4.06
N PHE A 72 29.87 -1.88 -3.93
CA PHE A 72 28.59 -1.30 -3.68
C PHE A 72 27.63 -1.59 -4.86
N SER A 73 26.56 -2.29 -4.58
CA SER A 73 25.47 -2.54 -5.51
C SER A 73 24.14 -2.25 -4.84
N PHE A 74 23.18 -1.78 -5.59
CA PHE A 74 21.81 -1.56 -5.09
C PHE A 74 20.79 -1.88 -6.16
N ASN A 75 19.61 -2.27 -5.73
CA ASN A 75 18.40 -2.29 -6.53
C ASN A 75 17.40 -1.27 -5.97
N ALA A 76 16.61 -0.65 -6.83
CA ALA A 76 15.61 0.32 -6.43
C ALA A 76 14.32 0.12 -7.23
N ASP A 77 13.24 -0.13 -6.50
CA ASP A 77 11.89 -0.20 -7.03
C ASP A 77 11.09 1.01 -6.57
N HIS A 78 10.20 1.49 -7.40
CA HIS A 78 9.40 2.66 -7.14
C HIS A 78 7.93 2.37 -7.37
N ILE A 79 7.09 2.89 -6.48
CA ILE A 79 5.66 2.83 -6.67
C ILE A 79 5.05 4.22 -6.51
N LEU A 80 4.17 4.58 -7.46
CA LEU A 80 3.33 5.75 -7.30
C LEU A 80 2.30 5.46 -6.22
N SER A 81 2.47 6.07 -5.06
CA SER A 81 1.69 5.78 -3.88
C SER A 81 1.44 7.03 -3.05
N ASN A 82 0.56 6.90 -2.08
CA ASN A 82 0.44 7.84 -0.99
C ASN A 82 1.30 7.37 0.19
N TRP A 83 0.99 7.85 1.39
CA TRP A 83 1.63 7.35 2.59
C TRP A 83 1.25 5.89 2.83
N ALA A 84 2.24 5.00 2.86
CA ALA A 84 2.05 3.56 2.99
C ALA A 84 2.50 3.03 4.36
N THR A 85 1.74 2.07 4.88
CA THR A 85 2.17 1.21 5.99
C THR A 85 3.01 0.08 5.42
N VAL A 86 4.17 -0.17 6.02
CA VAL A 86 5.11 -1.20 5.59
C VAL A 86 5.02 -2.41 6.52
N TYR A 87 4.86 -3.59 5.93
CA TYR A 87 5.01 -4.89 6.59
C TYR A 87 6.06 -5.69 5.84
N ALA A 88 6.88 -6.47 6.55
CA ALA A 88 7.81 -7.41 5.94
C ALA A 88 7.84 -8.73 6.71
N SER A 89 7.82 -9.83 5.96
CA SER A 89 8.17 -11.18 6.42
C SER A 89 9.62 -11.52 6.03
N GLY A 90 9.98 -12.82 6.04
CA GLY A 90 11.28 -13.25 5.53
C GLY A 90 11.42 -13.15 4.01
N ASP A 91 10.30 -13.27 3.30
CA ASP A 91 10.30 -13.43 1.84
C ASP A 91 9.50 -12.35 1.11
N VAL A 92 8.58 -11.67 1.80
CA VAL A 92 7.65 -10.71 1.18
C VAL A 92 7.60 -9.40 1.96
N MET A 93 7.66 -8.29 1.24
CA MET A 93 7.36 -6.97 1.77
C MET A 93 6.04 -6.46 1.17
N LEU A 94 5.21 -5.88 2.03
CA LEU A 94 3.93 -5.29 1.65
C LEU A 94 3.96 -3.79 1.93
N LEU A 95 3.52 -3.00 0.95
CA LEU A 95 3.19 -1.60 1.11
C LEU A 95 1.68 -1.46 1.03
N ALA A 96 1.05 -1.02 2.10
CA ALA A 96 -0.39 -0.82 2.15
C ALA A 96 -0.70 0.67 2.27
N GLU A 97 -1.43 1.21 1.30
CA GLU A 97 -1.79 2.62 1.23
C GLU A 97 -3.30 2.81 1.16
N SER A 98 -3.79 3.85 1.80
CA SER A 98 -5.20 4.22 1.69
C SER A 98 -5.49 4.77 0.29
N ALA A 99 -6.34 4.09 -0.46
CA ALA A 99 -6.84 4.54 -1.75
C ALA A 99 -7.98 5.54 -1.53
N TRP A 100 -7.61 6.79 -1.31
CA TRP A 100 -8.58 7.83 -1.01
C TRP A 100 -8.96 8.61 -2.26
N ASN A 101 -10.15 8.36 -2.75
CA ASN A 101 -10.73 9.05 -3.90
C ASN A 101 -11.57 10.28 -3.49
N SER A 102 -11.49 10.72 -2.24
CA SER A 102 -12.33 11.80 -1.71
C SER A 102 -11.51 13.03 -1.38
N TRP A 103 -11.58 14.05 -2.22
CA TRP A 103 -11.10 15.38 -1.88
C TRP A 103 -12.01 16.05 -0.84
N TRP A 104 -11.45 16.53 0.20
CA TRP A 104 -12.04 16.96 1.47
C TRP A 104 -13.11 18.05 1.40
N PHE A 105 -13.22 18.79 0.29
CA PHE A 105 -14.07 19.98 0.22
C PHE A 105 -15.09 20.00 -0.92
N TRP A 106 -15.00 19.14 -1.89
CA TRP A 106 -15.85 19.20 -3.10
C TRP A 106 -16.38 17.80 -3.44
N GLY A 107 -16.98 17.15 -2.45
CA GLY A 107 -17.59 15.83 -2.67
C GLY A 107 -18.73 15.95 -3.67
N ASP A 108 -18.52 15.37 -4.84
CA ASP A 108 -19.60 15.03 -5.73
C ASP A 108 -20.48 13.99 -5.01
N GLU A 109 -21.76 14.27 -4.80
CA GLU A 109 -22.71 13.45 -4.03
C GLU A 109 -22.94 12.04 -4.63
N GLY A 110 -22.17 11.64 -5.62
CA GLY A 110 -22.33 10.38 -6.35
C GLY A 110 -21.19 9.37 -6.20
N ILE A 111 -20.05 9.74 -5.60
CA ILE A 111 -18.95 8.79 -5.38
C ILE A 111 -19.02 8.37 -3.92
N GLY A 112 -19.58 7.18 -3.68
CA GLY A 112 -19.66 6.59 -2.35
C GLY A 112 -18.33 6.67 -1.62
N ASN A 113 -18.37 6.85 -0.29
CA ASN A 113 -17.23 6.82 0.62
C ASN A 113 -16.60 5.41 0.62
N ASN A 114 -15.99 5.01 -0.49
CA ASN A 114 -15.30 3.74 -0.58
C ASN A 114 -13.94 3.90 0.11
N GLU A 115 -13.93 3.67 1.41
CA GLU A 115 -12.70 3.46 2.15
C GLU A 115 -12.05 2.18 1.63
N MET A 116 -10.90 2.31 0.97
CA MET A 116 -10.18 1.19 0.40
C MET A 116 -8.69 1.29 0.74
N THR A 117 -8.04 0.14 0.77
CA THR A 117 -6.59 0.05 0.89
C THR A 117 -6.03 -0.72 -0.28
N ASN A 118 -5.08 -0.12 -1.00
CA ASN A 118 -4.24 -0.81 -1.98
C ASN A 118 -3.08 -1.48 -1.26
N ILE A 119 -2.74 -2.68 -1.68
CA ILE A 119 -1.63 -3.47 -1.14
C ILE A 119 -0.73 -3.85 -2.30
N HIS A 120 0.52 -3.47 -2.20
CA HIS A 120 1.57 -3.77 -3.18
C HIS A 120 2.54 -4.75 -2.55
N ALA A 121 2.78 -5.87 -3.22
CA ALA A 121 3.66 -6.92 -2.74
C ALA A 121 4.96 -6.98 -3.53
N PHE A 122 6.06 -7.18 -2.81
CA PHE A 122 7.40 -7.30 -3.34
C PHE A 122 8.06 -8.56 -2.79
N ASP A 123 8.73 -9.30 -3.65
CA ASP A 123 9.61 -10.40 -3.27
C ASP A 123 10.93 -9.82 -2.74
N ILE A 124 11.30 -10.22 -1.51
CA ILE A 124 12.55 -9.86 -0.84
C ILE A 124 13.34 -11.10 -0.40
N SER A 125 13.00 -12.26 -0.94
CA SER A 125 13.61 -13.55 -0.56
C SER A 125 15.07 -13.66 -0.96
N SER A 126 15.51 -12.90 -1.97
CA SER A 126 16.90 -12.88 -2.44
C SER A 126 17.64 -11.68 -1.87
N PRO A 127 18.80 -11.89 -1.20
CA PRO A 127 19.63 -10.78 -0.72
C PRO A 127 20.01 -9.81 -1.85
N GLY A 128 19.92 -8.52 -1.58
CA GLY A 128 20.29 -7.47 -2.54
C GLY A 128 19.31 -7.25 -3.69
N GLN A 129 18.17 -7.94 -3.70
CA GLN A 129 17.15 -7.82 -4.73
C GLN A 129 15.77 -7.58 -4.14
N THR A 130 14.98 -6.82 -4.86
CA THR A 130 13.56 -6.61 -4.58
C THR A 130 12.84 -6.64 -5.93
N ASP A 131 11.83 -7.48 -6.04
CA ASP A 131 11.06 -7.61 -7.27
C ASP A 131 9.57 -7.37 -6.98
N TYR A 132 8.95 -6.48 -7.72
CA TYR A 132 7.51 -6.27 -7.62
C TYR A 132 6.75 -7.53 -8.07
N ILE A 133 5.85 -8.02 -7.22
CA ILE A 133 5.02 -9.20 -7.51
C ILE A 133 3.72 -8.77 -8.16
N ALA A 134 2.86 -8.12 -7.39
CA ALA A 134 1.52 -7.72 -7.81
C ALA A 134 0.89 -6.77 -6.80
N SER A 135 -0.23 -6.17 -7.16
CA SER A 135 -1.07 -5.40 -6.26
C SER A 135 -2.45 -6.01 -6.10
N GLY A 136 -3.07 -5.71 -4.96
CA GLY A 136 -4.46 -6.03 -4.66
C GLY A 136 -5.14 -4.90 -3.91
N ARG A 137 -6.44 -5.04 -3.69
CA ARG A 137 -7.25 -4.03 -3.01
C ARG A 137 -8.25 -4.70 -2.05
N ILE A 138 -8.45 -4.07 -0.90
CA ILE A 138 -9.46 -4.45 0.09
C ILE A 138 -10.33 -3.25 0.44
N ASN A 139 -11.51 -3.54 1.00
CA ASN A 139 -12.37 -2.53 1.60
C ASN A 139 -11.85 -2.16 2.99
N GLY A 140 -11.99 -0.88 3.34
CA GLY A 140 -11.60 -0.33 4.63
C GLY A 140 -10.15 0.09 4.71
N THR A 141 -9.80 0.66 5.84
CA THR A 141 -8.45 1.13 6.17
C THR A 141 -7.81 0.21 7.20
N ILE A 142 -6.50 0.06 7.14
CA ILE A 142 -5.72 -0.71 8.12
C ILE A 142 -5.26 0.19 9.25
N GLN A 143 -5.12 -0.36 10.46
CA GLN A 143 -4.68 0.39 11.62
C GLN A 143 -3.16 0.57 11.66
N ASP A 144 -2.43 -0.50 11.44
CA ASP A 144 -0.97 -0.55 11.51
C ASP A 144 -0.41 -1.76 10.75
N GLN A 145 0.91 -1.93 10.78
CA GLN A 145 1.60 -3.05 10.15
C GLN A 145 1.17 -4.44 10.67
N PHE A 146 0.66 -4.53 11.89
CA PHE A 146 0.20 -5.79 12.47
C PHE A 146 -1.18 -6.22 11.96
N SER A 147 -1.84 -5.32 11.25
CA SER A 147 -3.06 -5.62 10.49
C SER A 147 -2.78 -6.39 9.21
N LEU A 148 -1.52 -6.58 8.86
CA LEU A 148 -1.03 -7.29 7.68
C LEU A 148 -0.28 -8.56 8.09
N SER A 149 -0.36 -9.59 7.27
CA SER A 149 0.44 -10.81 7.41
C SER A 149 0.52 -11.53 6.07
N GLU A 150 1.65 -12.14 5.79
CA GLU A 150 1.78 -13.14 4.74
C GLU A 150 1.78 -14.53 5.38
N TYR A 151 1.11 -15.50 4.73
CA TYR A 151 1.12 -16.90 5.15
C TYR A 151 0.82 -17.82 3.95
N ASN A 152 1.74 -18.73 3.66
CA ASN A 152 1.64 -19.68 2.54
C ASN A 152 1.36 -19.00 1.19
N GLY A 153 1.98 -17.86 0.92
CA GLY A 153 1.83 -17.11 -0.33
C GLY A 153 0.55 -16.25 -0.40
N ASN A 154 -0.27 -16.26 0.65
CA ASN A 154 -1.48 -15.45 0.73
C ASN A 154 -1.28 -14.26 1.68
N ILE A 155 -1.86 -13.12 1.34
CA ILE A 155 -1.85 -11.92 2.17
C ILE A 155 -3.12 -11.90 3.01
N ARG A 156 -2.99 -11.77 4.32
CA ARG A 156 -4.10 -11.65 5.28
C ARG A 156 -4.14 -10.23 5.80
N VAL A 157 -5.33 -9.65 5.82
CA VAL A 157 -5.51 -8.23 6.16
C VAL A 157 -6.69 -8.04 7.06
N CYS A 158 -6.52 -7.19 8.08
CA CYS A 158 -7.59 -6.69 8.91
C CYS A 158 -7.83 -5.23 8.59
N SER A 159 -9.07 -4.87 8.33
CA SER A 159 -9.45 -3.50 8.00
C SER A 159 -10.74 -3.09 8.69
N THR A 160 -10.98 -1.78 8.77
CA THR A 160 -12.21 -1.21 9.29
C THR A 160 -12.76 -0.22 8.26
N THR A 161 -14.05 -0.30 7.97
CA THR A 161 -14.84 0.68 7.21
C THR A 161 -15.65 1.56 8.14
N GLY A 162 -16.17 2.68 7.65
CA GLY A 162 -17.00 3.60 8.43
C GLY A 162 -16.24 4.48 9.42
N GLN A 163 -14.88 4.50 9.35
CA GLN A 163 -14.05 5.31 10.25
C GLN A 163 -14.20 6.81 10.02
N TRP A 164 -14.65 7.20 8.85
CA TRP A 164 -14.74 8.59 8.42
C TRP A 164 -16.16 9.12 8.41
N GLY A 165 -17.03 8.59 9.29
CA GLY A 165 -18.32 9.17 9.61
C GLY A 165 -18.13 10.64 9.98
N ARG A 166 -18.61 11.55 9.12
CA ARG A 166 -18.44 12.99 9.33
C ARG A 166 -19.57 13.49 10.21
N TRP A 167 -19.26 14.31 11.21
CA TRP A 167 -20.23 14.86 12.17
C TRP A 167 -21.41 15.64 11.53
N TRP A 168 -21.31 15.96 10.22
CA TRP A 168 -22.37 16.61 9.46
C TRP A 168 -23.19 15.65 8.57
N MET A 169 -22.89 14.36 8.58
CA MET A 169 -23.71 13.35 7.91
C MET A 169 -24.91 13.03 8.78
N GLU A 170 -26.10 13.03 8.16
CA GLU A 170 -27.34 12.73 8.89
C GLU A 170 -27.40 11.27 9.37
N ASP A 171 -26.75 10.36 8.66
CA ASP A 171 -26.71 8.92 8.97
C ASP A 171 -25.34 8.33 8.56
N PRO A 172 -24.29 8.51 9.37
CA PRO A 172 -22.98 7.95 9.05
C PRO A 172 -23.02 6.42 9.16
N GLU A 173 -22.43 5.74 8.19
CA GLU A 173 -22.27 4.29 8.25
C GLU A 173 -21.51 3.91 9.54
N PRO A 174 -21.98 2.88 10.28
CA PRO A 174 -21.29 2.42 11.48
C PRO A 174 -19.91 1.86 11.11
N MET A 175 -18.97 1.95 12.02
CA MET A 175 -17.69 1.26 11.89
C MET A 175 -17.93 -0.24 11.82
N VAL A 176 -17.30 -0.90 10.86
CA VAL A 176 -17.39 -2.35 10.68
C VAL A 176 -16.01 -2.90 10.38
N SER A 177 -15.65 -3.96 11.09
CA SER A 177 -14.35 -4.60 10.91
C SER A 177 -14.43 -5.81 9.99
N HIS A 178 -13.37 -6.03 9.26
CA HIS A 178 -13.24 -7.05 8.23
C HIS A 178 -11.92 -7.80 8.36
N VAL A 179 -11.95 -9.07 7.96
CA VAL A 179 -10.75 -9.88 7.69
C VAL A 179 -10.82 -10.33 6.24
N SER A 180 -9.81 -10.01 5.48
CA SER A 180 -9.70 -10.40 4.07
C SER A 180 -8.44 -11.23 3.86
N VAL A 181 -8.52 -12.16 2.92
CA VAL A 181 -7.37 -12.92 2.43
C VAL A 181 -7.28 -12.74 0.94
N LEU A 182 -6.09 -12.37 0.49
CA LEU A 182 -5.80 -12.18 -0.91
C LEU A 182 -4.86 -13.27 -1.37
N GLY A 183 -5.19 -13.89 -2.50
CA GLY A 183 -4.36 -14.83 -3.22
C GLY A 183 -3.96 -14.28 -4.57
N LEU A 184 -2.81 -14.69 -5.07
CA LEU A 184 -2.35 -14.32 -6.39
C LEU A 184 -3.24 -15.02 -7.44
N ASN A 185 -3.68 -14.28 -8.45
CA ASN A 185 -4.48 -14.86 -9.54
C ASN A 185 -3.64 -15.88 -10.35
N SER A 186 -4.30 -16.67 -11.21
CA SER A 186 -3.65 -17.71 -11.99
C SER A 186 -2.57 -17.20 -12.96
N GLU A 187 -2.61 -15.93 -13.31
CA GLU A 187 -1.65 -15.28 -14.20
C GLU A 187 -0.45 -14.69 -13.43
N GLY A 188 -0.52 -14.64 -12.09
CA GLY A 188 0.52 -14.08 -11.25
C GLY A 188 0.61 -12.55 -11.32
N THR A 189 -0.46 -11.85 -11.70
CA THR A 189 -0.43 -10.41 -11.98
C THR A 189 -1.23 -9.54 -11.01
N VAL A 190 -2.18 -10.14 -10.29
CA VAL A 190 -3.08 -9.42 -9.39
C VAL A 190 -3.34 -10.26 -8.14
N TYR A 191 -3.35 -9.63 -6.97
CA TYR A 191 -3.88 -10.21 -5.75
C TYR A 191 -5.40 -9.99 -5.68
N GLU A 192 -6.15 -11.08 -5.69
CA GLU A 192 -7.61 -11.10 -5.61
C GLU A 192 -8.06 -11.53 -4.22
N VAL A 193 -9.19 -11.00 -3.73
CA VAL A 193 -9.78 -11.43 -2.47
C VAL A 193 -10.36 -12.83 -2.65
N ILE A 194 -9.70 -13.83 -2.06
CA ILE A 194 -10.10 -15.24 -2.09
C ILE A 194 -10.91 -15.67 -0.87
N GLY A 195 -10.88 -14.86 0.20
CA GLY A 195 -11.65 -15.08 1.42
C GLY A 195 -11.95 -13.76 2.12
N HIS A 196 -13.16 -13.66 2.69
CA HIS A 196 -13.59 -12.45 3.38
C HIS A 196 -14.58 -12.77 4.49
N VAL A 197 -14.36 -12.17 5.66
CA VAL A 197 -15.31 -12.12 6.78
C VAL A 197 -15.51 -10.66 7.15
N GLY A 198 -16.74 -10.17 7.07
CA GLY A 198 -17.14 -8.83 7.44
C GLY A 198 -18.19 -8.81 8.53
N GLY A 199 -18.67 -7.62 8.90
CA GLY A 199 -19.69 -7.48 9.94
C GLY A 199 -19.17 -7.76 11.34
N ILE A 200 -17.87 -7.65 11.56
CA ILE A 200 -17.26 -7.94 12.85
C ILE A 200 -17.33 -6.69 13.72
N ALA A 201 -17.92 -6.83 14.92
CA ALA A 201 -18.00 -5.80 15.96
C ALA A 201 -18.48 -4.44 15.42
N GLU A 202 -19.70 -4.40 14.91
CA GLU A 202 -20.35 -3.20 14.41
C GLU A 202 -20.33 -2.06 15.47
N GLY A 203 -19.93 -0.89 15.02
CA GLY A 203 -19.73 0.28 15.89
C GLY A 203 -18.32 0.39 16.46
N GLU A 204 -17.42 -0.53 16.14
CA GLU A 204 -16.08 -0.56 16.71
C GLU A 204 -14.96 -0.66 15.67
N GLN A 205 -13.85 -0.05 16.03
CA GLN A 205 -12.62 -0.07 15.27
C GLN A 205 -11.68 -1.17 15.78
N ILE A 206 -10.90 -1.76 14.87
CA ILE A 206 -9.78 -2.64 15.23
C ILE A 206 -8.67 -1.80 15.86
N TRP A 207 -8.29 -2.15 17.10
CA TRP A 207 -7.17 -1.51 17.79
C TRP A 207 -5.88 -2.30 17.68
N SER A 208 -5.96 -3.61 17.54
CA SER A 208 -4.79 -4.46 17.38
C SER A 208 -5.20 -5.79 16.76
N ALA A 209 -4.40 -6.26 15.83
CA ALA A 209 -4.53 -7.55 15.20
C ALA A 209 -3.25 -8.38 15.38
N ARG A 210 -3.39 -9.71 15.38
CA ARG A 210 -2.25 -10.64 15.34
C ARG A 210 -2.67 -11.87 14.57
N PHE A 211 -1.83 -12.26 13.65
CA PHE A 211 -1.95 -13.51 12.90
C PHE A 211 -0.96 -14.53 13.48
N ILE A 212 -1.42 -15.73 13.84
CA ILE A 212 -0.60 -16.80 14.38
C ILE A 212 -0.92 -18.08 13.63
N GLY A 213 0.02 -18.55 12.80
CA GLY A 213 -0.21 -19.70 11.94
C GLY A 213 -1.46 -19.50 11.06
N ASP A 214 -2.39 -20.42 11.12
CA ASP A 214 -3.70 -20.34 10.46
C ASP A 214 -4.79 -19.62 11.27
N ILE A 215 -4.42 -19.05 12.44
CA ILE A 215 -5.34 -18.39 13.36
C ILE A 215 -5.15 -16.87 13.28
N TYR A 216 -6.25 -16.15 13.36
CA TYR A 216 -6.29 -14.71 13.50
C TYR A 216 -6.79 -14.31 14.88
N LEU A 217 -6.04 -13.45 15.57
CA LEU A 217 -6.39 -12.88 16.85
C LEU A 217 -6.69 -11.39 16.69
N ASN A 218 -7.89 -10.99 17.06
CA ASN A 218 -8.28 -9.58 17.07
C ASN A 218 -8.58 -9.11 18.49
N LYS A 219 -8.15 -7.89 18.81
CA LYS A 219 -8.46 -7.23 20.07
C LYS A 219 -9.25 -5.96 19.79
N TYR A 220 -10.50 -5.93 20.27
CA TYR A 220 -11.32 -4.73 20.30
C TYR A 220 -11.19 -4.08 21.69
N ILE A 221 -11.16 -2.76 21.73
CA ILE A 221 -11.28 -2.01 22.96
C ILE A 221 -12.65 -1.35 22.97
N PHE A 222 -13.57 -1.92 23.73
CA PHE A 222 -14.81 -1.25 24.10
C PHE A 222 -14.56 -0.24 25.20
N GLN A 223 -15.40 0.75 25.32
CA GLN A 223 -15.33 1.69 26.44
C GLN A 223 -15.51 1.03 27.82
N GLU A 224 -16.05 -0.19 27.90
CA GLU A 224 -16.35 -0.84 29.17
C GLU A 224 -15.89 -2.30 29.34
N THR A 225 -15.57 -3.04 28.28
CA THR A 225 -15.10 -4.45 28.38
C THR A 225 -14.15 -4.80 27.24
N LEU A 226 -13.19 -5.67 27.50
CA LEU A 226 -12.15 -6.12 26.56
C LEU A 226 -12.49 -7.53 25.99
N PRO A 227 -13.28 -7.71 24.93
CA PRO A 227 -13.38 -9.01 24.29
C PRO A 227 -12.17 -9.27 23.40
N LEU A 228 -11.63 -10.47 23.51
CA LEU A 228 -10.71 -11.05 22.57
C LEU A 228 -11.55 -11.86 21.57
N LEU A 229 -11.56 -11.45 20.29
CA LEU A 229 -12.18 -12.24 19.24
C LEU A 229 -11.11 -13.12 18.58
N LEU A 230 -11.35 -14.43 18.58
CA LEU A 230 -10.52 -15.40 17.86
C LEU A 230 -11.28 -15.81 16.60
N VAL A 231 -10.70 -15.56 15.43
CA VAL A 231 -11.24 -16.02 14.15
C VAL A 231 -10.29 -17.06 13.57
N HIS A 232 -10.79 -18.26 13.34
CA HIS A 232 -10.06 -19.32 12.64
C HIS A 232 -10.42 -19.26 11.16
N LEU A 233 -9.41 -19.09 10.32
CA LEU A 233 -9.55 -19.08 8.86
C LEU A 233 -9.10 -20.43 8.33
N THR A 234 -10.02 -21.20 7.76
CA THR A 234 -9.72 -22.44 6.99
C THR A 234 -9.81 -22.11 5.50
N PHE A 235 -8.74 -22.39 4.77
CA PHE A 235 -8.65 -22.24 3.30
C PHE A 235 -8.52 -23.62 2.66
#